data_e83578cd60ed1255fa2695bf8f8835e6
#
_entry.id   e83578cd60ed1255fa2695bf8f8835e6
#
_cell.length_a   1.000
_cell.length_b   1.000
_cell.length_c   1.000
_cell.angle_alpha   90.00
_cell.angle_beta   90.00
_cell.angle_gamma   90.00
#
_symmetry.space_group_name_H-M   'P 1'
#
loop_
_entity.id
_entity.type
_entity.pdbx_description
1 polymer ?
#
loop_
_entity_poly.entity_id
_entity_poly.type
_entity_poly.pdbx_seq_one_letter_code
_entity_poly.pdbx_strand_id
1 'polypeptide(L)'
;NITASFDGAKIIVYGAIDPKLYDDSIVIITILGPRLKLKVSQKKKYFGIWLVNANNAHFINAPGYYAIASSNSNFNNVDSPFLRENQIGWKNLKINMHNSIDLKNNKDFYRNILKIFYKNRNLLVIEKSSIDILDGTLFRADFDLPGITPTGKYKVNTFLVNKEGELLSAWKNEVKVTKGGMGAYLYDYSKNHSFLYGLFAALGAILLGFTASEVFRRI
;
A
#
# COMPACT_ATOMS: atom_id res chain seq x y z
N ASN A 1 -23.51 4.06 14.12
CA ASN A 1 -23.38 3.49 12.77
C ASN A 1 -22.06 2.74 12.68
N ILE A 2 -22.13 1.41 12.77
CA ILE A 2 -20.98 0.53 12.59
C ILE A 2 -20.92 0.29 11.08
N THR A 3 -20.09 1.06 10.39
CA THR A 3 -19.79 0.80 8.99
C THR A 3 -18.80 -0.36 8.90
N ALA A 4 -19.18 -1.42 8.21
CA ALA A 4 -18.34 -2.60 7.96
C ALA A 4 -17.21 -2.31 6.93
N SER A 5 -17.05 -1.06 6.49
CA SER A 5 -16.04 -0.63 5.54
C SER A 5 -14.84 -0.03 6.29
N PHE A 6 -13.65 -0.49 5.93
CA PHE A 6 -12.42 0.18 6.32
C PHE A 6 -12.27 1.43 5.44
N ASP A 7 -12.59 2.59 5.98
CA ASP A 7 -12.56 3.86 5.25
C ASP A 7 -11.14 4.43 5.08
N GLY A 8 -10.15 3.78 5.65
CA GLY A 8 -8.75 4.16 5.65
C GLY A 8 -8.16 4.21 7.05
N ALA A 9 -6.88 4.47 7.13
CA ALA A 9 -6.13 4.70 8.36
C ALA A 9 -5.08 5.77 8.14
N LYS A 10 -4.55 6.34 9.22
CA LYS A 10 -3.43 7.26 9.17
C LYS A 10 -2.24 6.65 9.90
N ILE A 11 -1.07 6.66 9.26
CA ILE A 11 0.21 6.36 9.91
C ILE A 11 0.88 7.69 10.22
N ILE A 12 1.14 7.93 11.49
CA ILE A 12 1.88 9.11 11.94
C ILE A 12 3.28 8.65 12.31
N VAL A 13 4.28 9.27 11.70
CA VAL A 13 5.70 9.05 11.99
C VAL A 13 6.24 10.31 12.62
N TYR A 14 6.86 10.15 13.78
CA TYR A 14 7.50 11.25 14.48
C TYR A 14 8.82 10.79 15.08
N GLY A 15 9.70 11.74 15.33
CA GLY A 15 11.02 11.49 15.93
C GLY A 15 11.73 12.77 16.24
N ALA A 16 12.97 12.64 16.72
CA ALA A 16 13.84 13.76 17.03
C ALA A 16 15.14 13.67 16.22
N ILE A 17 15.66 14.84 15.85
CA ILE A 17 16.96 15.03 15.20
C ILE A 17 17.88 15.70 16.21
N ASP A 18 19.15 15.35 16.24
CA ASP A 18 20.14 16.09 17.00
C ASP A 18 20.22 17.52 16.43
N PRO A 19 20.01 18.57 17.27
CA PRO A 19 20.06 19.95 16.81
C PRO A 19 21.34 20.32 16.04
N LYS A 20 22.45 19.66 16.34
CA LYS A 20 23.74 19.88 15.66
C LYS A 20 23.75 19.38 14.21
N LEU A 21 22.85 18.46 13.87
CA LEU A 21 22.76 17.86 12.52
C LEU A 21 21.63 18.47 11.69
N TYR A 22 20.75 19.29 12.30
CA TYR A 22 19.53 19.76 11.65
C TYR A 22 19.79 20.57 10.37
N ASP A 23 20.67 21.57 10.44
CA ASP A 23 20.90 22.52 9.33
C ASP A 23 21.50 21.86 8.08
N ASP A 24 22.20 20.75 8.26
CA ASP A 24 22.92 20.04 7.19
C ASP A 24 22.29 18.69 6.85
N SER A 25 21.13 18.37 7.38
CA SER A 25 20.51 17.09 7.15
C SER A 25 19.12 17.16 6.52
N ILE A 26 18.74 16.07 5.86
CA ILE A 26 17.44 15.86 5.23
C ILE A 26 16.85 14.59 5.84
N VAL A 27 15.61 14.70 6.34
CA VAL A 27 14.83 13.54 6.77
C VAL A 27 14.08 12.98 5.58
N ILE A 28 14.18 11.68 5.37
CA ILE A 28 13.42 10.95 4.34
C ILE A 28 12.68 9.82 5.04
N ILE A 29 11.37 9.74 4.82
CA ILE A 29 10.53 8.68 5.35
C ILE A 29 9.94 7.90 4.18
N THR A 30 10.02 6.57 4.23
CA THR A 30 9.40 5.68 3.25
C THR A 30 8.46 4.70 3.94
N ILE A 31 7.29 4.49 3.35
CA ILE A 31 6.35 3.46 3.79
C ILE A 31 6.14 2.47 2.65
N LEU A 32 6.43 1.20 2.90
CA LEU A 32 6.21 0.10 1.96
C LEU A 32 5.20 -0.88 2.54
N GLY A 33 4.06 -1.00 1.89
CA GLY A 33 3.04 -2.00 2.20
C GLY A 33 3.47 -3.44 1.84
N PRO A 34 2.64 -4.42 2.16
CA PRO A 34 2.92 -5.83 1.87
C PRO A 34 3.14 -6.05 0.38
N ARG A 35 4.00 -7.02 0.04
CA ARG A 35 4.33 -7.35 -1.35
C ARG A 35 3.22 -8.15 -2.01
N LEU A 36 2.81 -7.71 -3.18
CA LEU A 36 1.72 -8.28 -3.97
C LEU A 36 2.21 -8.80 -5.33
N LYS A 37 1.45 -9.75 -5.86
CA LYS A 37 1.51 -10.16 -7.26
C LYS A 37 0.39 -9.43 -8.00
N LEU A 38 0.72 -8.63 -9.01
CA LEU A 38 -0.24 -7.85 -9.78
C LEU A 38 -0.20 -8.26 -11.24
N LYS A 39 -1.38 -8.30 -11.86
CA LYS A 39 -1.54 -8.57 -13.29
C LYS A 39 -2.06 -7.31 -13.97
N VAL A 40 -1.33 -6.81 -14.95
CA VAL A 40 -1.75 -5.72 -15.81
C VAL A 40 -2.12 -6.31 -17.16
N SER A 41 -3.40 -6.17 -17.54
CA SER A 41 -3.95 -6.69 -18.79
C SER A 41 -4.36 -5.54 -19.70
N GLN A 42 -4.00 -5.64 -20.96
CA GLN A 42 -4.44 -4.69 -21.98
C GLN A 42 -5.79 -5.17 -22.55
N LYS A 43 -6.79 -4.28 -22.56
CA LYS A 43 -8.05 -4.54 -23.26
C LYS A 43 -7.99 -3.95 -24.67
N LYS A 44 -8.42 -4.71 -25.66
CA LYS A 44 -8.62 -4.23 -27.04
C LYS A 44 -10.08 -4.41 -27.43
N LYS A 45 -10.59 -3.46 -28.22
CA LYS A 45 -11.96 -3.52 -28.73
C LYS A 45 -11.95 -4.23 -30.08
N TYR A 46 -12.69 -5.35 -30.16
CA TYR A 46 -12.93 -6.11 -31.39
C TYR A 46 -14.43 -6.17 -31.62
N PHE A 47 -14.88 -5.74 -32.80
CA PHE A 47 -16.31 -5.75 -33.18
C PHE A 47 -17.25 -5.15 -32.10
N GLY A 48 -16.81 -4.07 -31.45
CA GLY A 48 -17.60 -3.43 -30.39
C GLY A 48 -17.44 -4.04 -29.00
N ILE A 49 -16.81 -5.20 -28.83
CA ILE A 49 -16.63 -5.92 -27.57
C ILE A 49 -15.22 -5.71 -27.04
N TRP A 50 -15.08 -5.41 -25.75
CA TRP A 50 -13.80 -5.30 -25.07
C TRP A 50 -13.27 -6.69 -24.68
N LEU A 51 -12.22 -7.14 -25.37
CA LEU A 51 -11.54 -8.40 -25.06
C LEU A 51 -10.21 -8.13 -24.32
N VAL A 52 -9.89 -8.99 -23.36
CA VAL A 52 -8.59 -8.98 -22.70
C VAL A 52 -7.56 -9.58 -23.64
N ASN A 53 -6.54 -8.81 -24.00
CA ASN A 53 -5.45 -9.32 -24.83
C ASN A 53 -4.65 -10.39 -24.06
N ALA A 54 -4.10 -11.37 -24.81
CA ALA A 54 -3.24 -12.41 -24.26
C ALA A 54 -1.94 -11.84 -23.62
N ASN A 55 -1.51 -10.66 -24.06
CA ASN A 55 -0.30 -10.00 -23.56
C ASN A 55 -0.57 -9.37 -22.18
N ASN A 56 -0.25 -10.11 -21.13
CA ASN A 56 -0.39 -9.67 -19.73
C ASN A 56 0.99 -9.49 -19.12
N ALA A 57 1.20 -8.36 -18.42
CA ALA A 57 2.37 -8.17 -17.57
C ALA A 57 2.06 -8.63 -16.15
N HIS A 58 2.86 -9.52 -15.62
CA HIS A 58 2.79 -9.98 -14.24
C HIS A 58 3.90 -9.29 -13.44
N PHE A 59 3.51 -8.49 -12.46
CA PHE A 59 4.44 -7.88 -11.53
C PHE A 59 4.51 -8.69 -10.25
N ILE A 60 5.73 -9.02 -9.83
CA ILE A 60 6.02 -9.73 -8.59
C ILE A 60 6.71 -8.75 -7.65
N ASN A 61 6.42 -8.85 -6.37
CA ASN A 61 6.98 -7.98 -5.33
C ASN A 61 6.59 -6.49 -5.46
N ALA A 62 5.47 -6.17 -6.11
CA ALA A 62 4.93 -4.83 -6.08
C ALA A 62 4.43 -4.49 -4.65
N PRO A 63 4.81 -3.34 -4.06
CA PRO A 63 4.30 -2.96 -2.75
C PRO A 63 2.81 -2.63 -2.85
N GLY A 64 1.96 -3.12 -1.95
CA GLY A 64 0.52 -2.82 -1.95
C GLY A 64 0.19 -1.36 -1.65
N TYR A 65 1.14 -0.64 -1.07
CA TYR A 65 1.13 0.81 -0.83
C TYR A 65 2.58 1.30 -0.81
N TYR A 66 2.82 2.48 -1.30
CA TYR A 66 4.14 3.10 -1.27
C TYR A 66 4.04 4.60 -1.06
N ALA A 67 4.65 5.10 0.00
CA ALA A 67 4.72 6.52 0.28
C ALA A 67 6.14 6.97 0.56
N ILE A 68 6.46 8.21 0.17
CA ILE A 68 7.68 8.92 0.49
C ILE A 68 7.31 10.32 0.96
N ALA A 69 7.90 10.74 2.07
CA ALA A 69 7.96 12.11 2.52
C ALA A 69 9.41 12.55 2.70
N SER A 70 9.68 13.81 2.49
CA SER A 70 11.00 14.39 2.70
C SER A 70 10.88 15.80 3.29
N SER A 71 11.84 16.18 4.13
CA SER A 71 11.94 17.56 4.64
C SER A 71 12.47 18.55 3.58
N ASN A 72 13.08 18.03 2.49
CA ASN A 72 13.58 18.86 1.39
C ASN A 72 13.02 18.37 0.04
N SER A 73 12.58 19.31 -0.81
CA SER A 73 11.99 19.01 -2.11
C SER A 73 12.99 18.47 -3.17
N ASN A 74 14.27 18.70 -2.98
CA ASN A 74 15.30 18.42 -3.99
C ASN A 74 15.96 17.03 -3.88
N PHE A 75 15.64 16.24 -2.85
CA PHE A 75 16.30 14.96 -2.62
C PHE A 75 16.14 13.94 -3.78
N ASN A 76 15.08 14.05 -4.57
CA ASN A 76 14.79 13.14 -5.69
C ASN A 76 15.66 13.37 -6.94
N ASN A 77 16.44 14.44 -7.00
CA ASN A 77 17.26 14.78 -8.16
C ASN A 77 18.64 14.15 -8.10
N VAL A 78 19.00 13.54 -6.97
CA VAL A 78 20.27 12.86 -6.78
C VAL A 78 20.12 11.39 -7.18
N ASP A 79 20.80 10.96 -8.24
CA ASP A 79 20.92 9.53 -8.57
C ASP A 79 22.02 8.91 -7.68
N SER A 80 21.62 8.59 -6.45
CA SER A 80 22.52 8.07 -5.43
C SER A 80 22.40 6.55 -5.29
N PRO A 81 23.50 5.82 -5.10
CA PRO A 81 23.47 4.40 -4.72
C PRO A 81 22.59 4.16 -3.50
N PHE A 82 22.62 5.07 -2.52
CA PHE A 82 21.80 5.03 -1.33
C PHE A 82 20.29 4.95 -1.66
N LEU A 83 19.81 5.77 -2.59
CA LEU A 83 18.38 5.78 -2.99
C LEU A 83 17.98 4.45 -3.64
N ARG A 84 18.87 3.85 -4.44
CA ARG A 84 18.63 2.57 -5.12
C ARG A 84 18.61 1.40 -4.15
N GLU A 85 19.57 1.33 -3.24
CA GLU A 85 19.66 0.26 -2.24
C GLU A 85 18.48 0.25 -1.28
N ASN A 86 18.04 1.42 -0.84
CA ASN A 86 16.94 1.59 0.10
C ASN A 86 15.57 1.72 -0.58
N GLN A 87 15.50 1.54 -1.92
CA GLN A 87 14.27 1.61 -2.70
C GLN A 87 13.52 2.93 -2.53
N ILE A 88 14.26 4.03 -2.42
CA ILE A 88 13.70 5.38 -2.28
C ILE A 88 13.41 5.93 -3.68
N GLY A 89 12.15 6.21 -3.97
CA GLY A 89 11.65 6.63 -5.27
C GLY A 89 11.07 5.49 -6.11
N TRP A 90 10.05 5.82 -6.91
CA TRP A 90 9.36 4.82 -7.75
C TRP A 90 10.31 4.08 -8.69
N LYS A 91 11.31 4.77 -9.23
CA LYS A 91 12.32 4.18 -10.12
C LYS A 91 13.16 3.10 -9.44
N ASN A 92 13.41 3.27 -8.15
CA ASN A 92 14.30 2.42 -7.36
C ASN A 92 13.59 1.22 -6.71
N LEU A 93 12.25 1.14 -6.82
CA LEU A 93 11.50 0.00 -6.28
C LEU A 93 11.89 -1.30 -7.00
N LYS A 94 12.20 -2.33 -6.22
CA LYS A 94 12.51 -3.68 -6.72
C LYS A 94 11.21 -4.41 -7.09
N ILE A 95 10.58 -3.98 -8.18
CA ILE A 95 9.39 -4.60 -8.75
C ILE A 95 9.84 -5.46 -9.94
N ASN A 96 9.70 -6.77 -9.81
CA ASN A 96 10.06 -7.71 -10.86
C ASN A 96 8.87 -7.91 -11.80
N MET A 97 9.11 -7.84 -13.10
CA MET A 97 8.14 -8.17 -14.12
C MET A 97 8.47 -9.55 -14.67
N HIS A 98 7.52 -10.48 -14.57
CA HIS A 98 7.63 -11.81 -15.16
C HIS A 98 6.88 -11.82 -16.49
N ASN A 99 7.53 -12.32 -17.55
CA ASN A 99 7.10 -12.14 -18.93
C ASN A 99 6.35 -13.31 -19.53
N SER A 100 5.35 -12.97 -20.33
CA SER A 100 5.10 -13.64 -21.61
C SER A 100 6.00 -13.00 -22.69
N ILE A 101 6.36 -13.73 -23.66
CA ILE A 101 7.46 -13.69 -24.64
C ILE A 101 7.81 -12.33 -25.29
N ASP A 102 6.93 -11.34 -25.31
CA ASP A 102 7.10 -10.09 -26.10
C ASP A 102 7.40 -8.80 -25.29
N LEU A 103 7.58 -8.88 -23.98
CA LEU A 103 7.55 -7.69 -23.12
C LEU A 103 8.92 -7.10 -22.77
N LYS A 104 10.03 -7.67 -23.27
CA LYS A 104 11.39 -7.13 -22.98
C LYS A 104 11.53 -5.66 -23.40
N ASN A 105 10.93 -5.28 -24.53
CA ASN A 105 11.01 -3.92 -25.07
C ASN A 105 9.99 -2.94 -24.47
N ASN A 106 9.03 -3.40 -23.65
CA ASN A 106 7.93 -2.58 -23.13
C ASN A 106 7.89 -2.51 -21.59
N LYS A 107 8.98 -2.86 -20.90
CA LYS A 107 9.04 -2.88 -19.43
C LYS A 107 8.68 -1.53 -18.82
N ASP A 108 9.23 -0.45 -19.35
CA ASP A 108 9.00 0.91 -18.84
C ASP A 108 7.57 1.37 -19.09
N PHE A 109 6.99 0.99 -20.22
CA PHE A 109 5.58 1.26 -20.53
C PHE A 109 4.65 0.64 -19.48
N TYR A 110 4.79 -0.66 -19.18
CA TYR A 110 3.95 -1.32 -18.19
C TYR A 110 4.22 -0.82 -16.76
N ARG A 111 5.47 -0.47 -16.45
CA ARG A 111 5.82 0.14 -15.17
C ARG A 111 5.18 1.53 -15.00
N ASN A 112 5.08 2.31 -16.08
CA ASN A 112 4.37 3.58 -16.09
C ASN A 112 2.86 3.41 -15.92
N ILE A 113 2.24 2.42 -16.57
CA ILE A 113 0.82 2.09 -16.37
C ILE A 113 0.58 1.74 -14.90
N LEU A 114 1.42 0.89 -14.31
CA LEU A 114 1.34 0.54 -12.90
C LEU A 114 1.45 1.78 -12.01
N LYS A 115 2.36 2.70 -12.32
CA LYS A 115 2.52 3.96 -11.59
C LYS A 115 1.26 4.82 -11.63
N ILE A 116 0.65 4.96 -12.81
CA ILE A 116 -0.61 5.70 -13.00
C ILE A 116 -1.74 5.05 -12.19
N PHE A 117 -1.86 3.72 -12.24
CA PHE A 117 -2.83 2.97 -11.45
C PHE A 117 -2.70 3.24 -9.95
N TYR A 118 -1.46 3.23 -9.44
CA TYR A 118 -1.19 3.51 -8.03
C TYR A 118 -1.53 4.94 -7.65
N LYS A 119 -1.17 5.92 -8.49
CA LYS A 119 -1.51 7.33 -8.27
C LYS A 119 -3.02 7.56 -8.22
N ASN A 120 -3.76 7.02 -9.19
CA ASN A 120 -5.21 7.21 -9.28
C ASN A 120 -5.99 6.58 -8.11
N ARG A 121 -5.36 5.70 -7.35
CA ARG A 121 -5.94 5.04 -6.18
C ARG A 121 -5.34 5.51 -4.86
N ASN A 122 -4.50 6.53 -4.89
CA ASN A 122 -3.76 7.04 -3.73
C ASN A 122 -2.92 5.95 -3.03
N LEU A 123 -2.47 4.94 -3.80
CA LEU A 123 -1.55 3.89 -3.33
C LEU A 123 -0.08 4.27 -3.51
N LEU A 124 0.17 5.34 -4.24
CA LEU A 124 1.49 5.95 -4.45
C LEU A 124 1.41 7.41 -4.03
N VAL A 125 2.03 7.72 -2.90
CA VAL A 125 2.15 9.07 -2.35
C VAL A 125 3.61 9.47 -2.44
N ILE A 126 3.91 10.55 -3.15
CA ILE A 126 5.26 11.13 -3.23
C ILE A 126 5.10 12.60 -2.88
N GLU A 127 5.34 12.92 -1.63
CA GLU A 127 5.22 14.27 -1.11
C GLU A 127 6.61 14.85 -0.88
N LYS A 128 6.82 16.02 -1.44
CA LYS A 128 8.04 16.79 -1.24
C LYS A 128 7.79 17.83 -0.18
N SER A 129 8.70 17.96 0.78
CA SER A 129 8.59 18.94 1.89
C SER A 129 7.32 18.77 2.72
N SER A 130 6.92 17.51 2.97
CA SER A 130 5.73 17.15 3.76
C SER A 130 6.06 16.69 5.17
N ILE A 131 7.30 16.89 5.61
CA ILE A 131 7.72 16.61 6.97
C ILE A 131 7.75 17.94 7.71
N ASP A 132 6.89 18.09 8.70
CA ASP A 132 6.90 19.24 9.60
C ASP A 132 8.04 19.09 10.59
N ILE A 133 8.91 20.10 10.67
CA ILE A 133 9.99 20.13 11.66
C ILE A 133 9.70 21.27 12.62
N LEU A 134 9.57 20.92 13.90
CA LEU A 134 9.29 21.82 15.00
C LEU A 134 10.59 22.11 15.75
N ASP A 135 10.90 23.38 15.93
CA ASP A 135 12.05 23.90 16.69
C ASP A 135 13.40 23.24 16.31
N GLY A 136 13.55 22.87 15.00
CA GLY A 136 14.77 22.25 14.50
C GLY A 136 15.11 20.88 15.10
N THR A 137 14.23 20.30 15.90
CA THR A 137 14.52 19.08 16.66
C THR A 137 13.52 17.98 16.41
N LEU A 138 12.23 18.27 16.42
CA LEU A 138 11.16 17.28 16.29
C LEU A 138 10.63 17.27 14.87
N PHE A 139 10.50 16.10 14.28
CA PHE A 139 9.84 15.93 12.98
C PHE A 139 8.56 15.12 13.10
N ARG A 140 7.60 15.45 12.24
CA ARG A 140 6.34 14.73 12.10
C ARG A 140 5.97 14.63 10.62
N ALA A 141 5.46 13.46 10.23
CA ALA A 141 4.86 13.23 8.93
C ALA A 141 3.62 12.36 9.06
N ASP A 142 2.56 12.75 8.38
CA ASP A 142 1.27 12.05 8.39
C ASP A 142 1.06 11.39 7.02
N PHE A 143 0.69 10.10 7.01
CA PHE A 143 0.44 9.34 5.79
C PHE A 143 -0.96 8.74 5.82
N ASP A 144 -1.79 9.09 4.85
CA ASP A 144 -3.12 8.54 4.72
C ASP A 144 -3.10 7.21 3.94
N LEU A 145 -3.64 6.18 4.54
CA LEU A 145 -3.85 4.87 3.92
C LEU A 145 -5.30 4.77 3.45
N PRO A 146 -5.57 4.78 2.14
CA PRO A 146 -6.93 4.62 1.65
C PRO A 146 -7.50 3.24 2.01
N GLY A 147 -8.83 3.12 2.09
CA GLY A 147 -9.53 1.89 2.49
C GLY A 147 -9.25 0.67 1.60
N ILE A 148 -8.77 0.90 0.37
CA ILE A 148 -8.36 -0.18 -0.56
C ILE A 148 -6.97 -0.74 -0.29
N THR A 149 -6.18 -0.16 0.65
CA THR A 149 -4.85 -0.68 0.98
C THR A 149 -4.94 -2.09 1.55
N PRO A 150 -4.04 -3.00 1.15
CA PRO A 150 -4.04 -4.36 1.66
C PRO A 150 -3.66 -4.41 3.14
N THR A 151 -4.25 -5.33 3.86
CA THR A 151 -3.82 -5.66 5.23
C THR A 151 -2.48 -6.36 5.23
N GLY A 152 -1.70 -6.21 6.30
CA GLY A 152 -0.41 -6.87 6.44
C GLY A 152 0.62 -6.00 7.14
N LYS A 153 1.89 -6.39 7.00
CA LYS A 153 3.03 -5.69 7.57
C LYS A 153 3.49 -4.58 6.64
N TYR A 154 3.54 -3.36 7.16
CA TYR A 154 4.04 -2.17 6.52
C TYR A 154 5.42 -1.83 7.10
N LYS A 155 6.40 -1.67 6.22
CA LYS A 155 7.75 -1.25 6.62
C LYS A 155 7.83 0.27 6.57
N VAL A 156 8.13 0.87 7.70
CA VAL A 156 8.34 2.31 7.84
C VAL A 156 9.84 2.52 8.07
N ASN A 157 10.50 3.12 7.09
CA ASN A 157 11.93 3.44 7.22
C ASN A 157 12.09 4.95 7.26
N THR A 158 12.85 5.42 8.23
CA THR A 158 13.25 6.82 8.38
C THR A 158 14.75 6.91 8.20
N PHE A 159 15.19 7.79 7.34
CA PHE A 159 16.59 8.02 7.03
C PHE A 159 16.92 9.49 7.31
N LEU A 160 18.06 9.70 7.92
CA LEU A 160 18.70 11.01 8.03
C LEU A 160 19.92 11.00 7.10
N VAL A 161 19.93 11.89 6.13
CA VAL A 161 21.03 12.02 5.14
C VAL A 161 21.57 13.45 5.18
N ASN A 162 22.85 13.62 4.87
CA ASN A 162 23.42 14.94 4.68
C ASN A 162 23.02 15.55 3.32
N LYS A 163 23.41 16.81 3.06
CA LYS A 163 23.12 17.50 1.78
C LYS A 163 23.78 16.84 0.58
N GLU A 164 24.86 16.10 0.78
CA GLU A 164 25.58 15.33 -0.22
C GLU A 164 24.91 13.98 -0.53
N GLY A 165 23.87 13.59 0.25
CA GLY A 165 23.13 12.35 0.09
C GLY A 165 23.76 11.14 0.79
N GLU A 166 24.68 11.35 1.71
CA GLU A 166 25.25 10.28 2.53
C GLU A 166 24.37 9.98 3.74
N LEU A 167 24.27 8.71 4.08
CA LEU A 167 23.45 8.26 5.21
C LEU A 167 24.14 8.57 6.54
N LEU A 168 23.48 9.39 7.35
CA LEU A 168 23.88 9.69 8.73
C LEU A 168 23.29 8.69 9.73
N SER A 169 22.01 8.38 9.57
CA SER A 169 21.29 7.44 10.44
C SER A 169 20.08 6.82 9.76
N ALA A 170 19.67 5.62 10.20
CA ALA A 170 18.50 4.92 9.68
C ALA A 170 17.75 4.18 10.78
N TRP A 171 16.42 4.32 10.78
CA TRP A 171 15.50 3.57 11.65
C TRP A 171 14.53 2.79 10.78
N LYS A 172 14.28 1.53 11.13
CA LYS A 172 13.39 0.62 10.41
C LYS A 172 12.38 0.05 11.39
N ASN A 173 11.11 0.34 11.16
CA ASN A 173 10.00 -0.12 11.97
C ASN A 173 9.02 -0.91 11.12
N GLU A 174 8.26 -1.82 11.75
CA GLU A 174 7.14 -2.52 11.11
C GLU A 174 5.83 -2.15 11.82
N VAL A 175 4.82 -1.78 11.05
CA VAL A 175 3.46 -1.51 11.52
C VAL A 175 2.53 -2.55 10.91
N LYS A 176 1.74 -3.23 11.74
CA LYS A 176 0.73 -4.18 11.26
C LYS A 176 -0.59 -3.45 11.02
N VAL A 177 -1.00 -3.39 9.76
CA VAL A 177 -2.31 -2.84 9.37
C VAL A 177 -3.30 -3.99 9.27
N THR A 178 -4.36 -3.92 10.05
CA THR A 178 -5.48 -4.87 10.05
C THR A 178 -6.78 -4.12 9.79
N LYS A 179 -7.69 -4.75 9.05
CA LYS A 179 -9.05 -4.22 8.95
C LYS A 179 -9.79 -4.56 10.24
N GLY A 180 -10.38 -3.56 10.86
CA GLY A 180 -11.22 -3.73 12.04
C GLY A 180 -12.69 -3.95 11.65
N GLY A 181 -13.51 -4.37 12.64
CA GLY A 181 -14.94 -4.51 12.51
C GLY A 181 -15.42 -5.97 12.37
N MET A 182 -16.72 -6.18 12.52
CA MET A 182 -17.35 -7.52 12.49
C MET A 182 -17.08 -8.28 11.19
N GLY A 183 -16.98 -7.58 10.04
CA GLY A 183 -16.67 -8.19 8.75
C GLY A 183 -15.30 -8.83 8.70
N ALA A 184 -14.29 -8.25 9.35
CA ALA A 184 -12.95 -8.83 9.44
C ALA A 184 -12.94 -10.10 10.31
N TYR A 185 -13.64 -10.10 11.44
CA TYR A 185 -13.80 -11.29 12.29
C TYR A 185 -14.51 -12.42 11.54
N LEU A 186 -15.59 -12.12 10.84
CA LEU A 186 -16.31 -13.12 10.04
C LEU A 186 -15.45 -13.68 8.92
N TYR A 187 -14.66 -12.83 8.25
CA TYR A 187 -13.75 -13.27 7.20
C TYR A 187 -12.63 -14.17 7.76
N ASP A 188 -11.98 -13.77 8.84
CA ASP A 188 -10.93 -14.58 9.47
C ASP A 188 -11.49 -15.90 10.03
N TYR A 189 -12.67 -15.86 10.63
CA TYR A 189 -13.35 -17.06 11.11
C TYR A 189 -13.73 -18.00 9.97
N SER A 190 -14.23 -17.48 8.85
CA SER A 190 -14.58 -18.28 7.69
C SER A 190 -13.37 -18.96 7.05
N LYS A 191 -12.18 -18.34 7.11
CA LYS A 191 -10.94 -18.94 6.60
C LYS A 191 -10.32 -19.97 7.55
N ASN A 192 -10.29 -19.67 8.84
CA ASN A 192 -9.63 -20.50 9.82
C ASN A 192 -10.52 -21.68 10.29
N HIS A 193 -11.85 -21.51 10.21
CA HIS A 193 -12.85 -22.49 10.66
C HIS A 193 -13.97 -22.64 9.64
N SER A 194 -13.62 -22.88 8.37
CA SER A 194 -14.56 -22.90 7.23
C SER A 194 -15.70 -23.88 7.41
N PHE A 195 -15.46 -25.06 7.99
CA PHE A 195 -16.52 -26.05 8.29
C PHE A 195 -17.52 -25.55 9.32
N LEU A 196 -17.04 -24.99 10.43
CA LEU A 196 -17.91 -24.43 11.48
C LEU A 196 -18.71 -23.22 10.96
N TYR A 197 -18.03 -22.37 10.17
CA TYR A 197 -18.71 -21.23 9.53
C TYR A 197 -19.86 -21.68 8.63
N GLY A 198 -19.64 -22.67 7.78
CA GLY A 198 -20.67 -23.24 6.91
C GLY A 198 -21.81 -23.88 7.70
N LEU A 199 -21.50 -24.61 8.77
CA LEU A 199 -22.48 -25.24 9.65
C LEU A 199 -23.38 -24.17 10.34
N PHE A 200 -22.78 -23.13 10.91
CA PHE A 200 -23.55 -22.04 11.54
C PHE A 200 -24.39 -21.25 10.54
N ALA A 201 -23.86 -21.04 9.32
CA ALA A 201 -24.64 -20.39 8.25
C ALA A 201 -25.85 -21.22 7.83
N ALA A 202 -25.68 -22.54 7.68
CA ALA A 202 -26.80 -23.45 7.35
C ALA A 202 -27.85 -23.50 8.46
N LEU A 203 -27.45 -23.64 9.71
CA LEU A 203 -28.37 -23.62 10.86
C LEU A 203 -29.12 -22.29 10.96
N GLY A 204 -28.43 -21.18 10.75
CA GLY A 204 -29.04 -19.85 10.72
C GLY A 204 -30.09 -19.71 9.60
N ALA A 205 -29.80 -20.20 8.41
CA ALA A 205 -30.74 -20.19 7.28
C ALA A 205 -32.00 -21.03 7.58
N ILE A 206 -31.85 -22.21 8.19
CA ILE A 206 -32.98 -23.09 8.59
C ILE A 206 -33.85 -22.36 9.63
N LEU A 207 -33.23 -21.78 10.66
CA LEU A 207 -33.94 -21.05 11.71
C LEU A 207 -34.72 -19.85 11.15
N LEU A 208 -34.08 -19.07 10.27
CA LEU A 208 -34.73 -17.92 9.60
C LEU A 208 -35.87 -18.37 8.69
N GLY A 209 -35.67 -19.45 7.93
CA GLY A 209 -36.72 -20.02 7.09
C GLY A 209 -37.93 -20.50 7.91
N PHE A 210 -37.69 -21.19 9.04
CA PHE A 210 -38.75 -21.66 9.93
C PHE A 210 -39.50 -20.50 10.59
N THR A 211 -38.75 -19.50 11.12
CA THR A 211 -39.41 -18.32 11.74
C THR A 211 -40.23 -17.51 10.72
N ALA A 212 -39.69 -17.31 9.52
CA ALA A 212 -40.42 -16.64 8.44
C ALA A 212 -41.70 -17.41 8.08
N SER A 213 -41.63 -18.74 7.92
CA SER A 213 -42.79 -19.58 7.64
C SER A 213 -43.86 -19.47 8.71
N GLU A 214 -43.43 -19.48 9.99
CA GLU A 214 -44.42 -19.37 11.11
C GLU A 214 -45.06 -17.99 11.19
N VAL A 215 -44.29 -16.90 10.91
CA VAL A 215 -44.84 -15.54 10.85
C VAL A 215 -45.86 -15.41 9.72
N PHE A 216 -45.52 -15.89 8.50
CA PHE A 216 -46.45 -15.82 7.36
C PHE A 216 -47.69 -16.72 7.51
N ARG A 217 -47.61 -17.78 8.32
CA ARG A 217 -48.77 -18.64 8.62
C ARG A 217 -49.76 -17.97 9.55
N ARG A 218 -49.38 -16.97 10.33
CA ARG A 218 -50.20 -16.29 11.31
C ARG A 218 -50.81 -14.97 10.81
N ILE A 219 -50.35 -14.51 9.61
CA ILE A 219 -50.92 -13.37 8.89
C ILE A 219 -51.96 -13.87 7.87
#